data_fe6eafc9d89d63732e8c2c1115e145cd
#
_entry.id   fe6eafc9d89d63732e8c2c1115e145cd
#
_cell.length_a   1.000
_cell.length_b   1.000
_cell.length_c   1.000
_cell.angle_alpha   90.00
_cell.angle_beta   90.00
_cell.angle_gamma   90.00
#
_symmetry.space_group_name_H-M   'P 1'
#
loop_
_entity.id
_entity.type
_entity.pdbx_description
1 polymer ?
#
loop_
_entity_poly.entity_id
_entity_poly.type
_entity_poly.pdbx_seq_one_letter_code
_entity_poly.pdbx_strand_id
1 'polypeptide(L)'
;TEEPDFKGYIHDVGGPTANFRFPACEKQLTKGACPNRQCLFPEPCKNIRADHSDYISLLRKLRSIPKVKKVFIRSGIRFDYVLADKNRAFLRELCEYHVSGQLKVAPEHVADAVLKRMGKPQNSVYMQFVREYKEMNKKIGKEQYLVPYLMSSHPGSTLKEAVELAEYLRDLGYMPEQVQDFYPTPSTLSTCMYYTGLDPRTMEEVYTPHNPHEKAMQRALIQYRNPKNYDLVKEALIKAGRTDLIGFDKKCLIRPREMSWAPNGSRQGQKSGAASPVGKKVAGNGAAAFRNAGKPVGTGKSEAS
;
A
#
# COMPACT_ATOMS: atom_id res chain seq x y z
N THR A 1 -25.51 -18.66 0.87
CA THR A 1 -25.64 -19.73 1.92
C THR A 1 -26.32 -21.00 1.41
N GLU A 2 -26.90 -20.94 0.21
CA GLU A 2 -27.58 -22.07 -0.44
C GLU A 2 -26.64 -22.92 -1.30
N GLU A 3 -25.50 -22.34 -1.69
CA GLU A 3 -24.47 -23.08 -2.44
C GLU A 3 -23.94 -24.27 -1.63
N PRO A 4 -23.84 -25.47 -2.24
CA PRO A 4 -23.42 -26.70 -1.55
C PRO A 4 -22.02 -26.62 -0.94
N ASP A 5 -21.14 -25.84 -1.53
CA ASP A 5 -19.74 -25.65 -1.11
C ASP A 5 -19.52 -24.43 -0.21
N PHE A 6 -20.57 -23.73 0.19
CA PHE A 6 -20.47 -22.56 1.07
C PHE A 6 -19.94 -22.94 2.44
N LYS A 7 -18.71 -22.48 2.73
CA LYS A 7 -17.99 -22.80 3.99
C LYS A 7 -18.30 -21.86 5.14
N GLY A 8 -19.21 -20.91 4.96
CA GLY A 8 -19.62 -19.95 5.99
C GLY A 8 -18.83 -18.64 6.01
N TYR A 9 -18.07 -18.32 4.96
CA TYR A 9 -17.25 -17.12 4.90
C TYR A 9 -17.76 -16.14 3.87
N ILE A 10 -18.12 -14.92 4.31
CA ILE A 10 -18.25 -13.76 3.43
C ILE A 10 -16.89 -13.08 3.40
N HIS A 11 -16.21 -13.20 2.28
CA HIS A 11 -14.79 -12.87 2.18
C HIS A 11 -14.49 -11.37 2.17
N ASP A 12 -15.42 -10.55 1.69
CA ASP A 12 -15.22 -9.11 1.66
C ASP A 12 -16.53 -8.32 1.57
N VAL A 13 -16.72 -7.41 2.51
CA VAL A 13 -17.79 -6.39 2.51
C VAL A 13 -17.15 -4.99 2.52
N GLY A 14 -15.84 -4.94 2.30
CA GLY A 14 -15.04 -3.72 2.29
C GLY A 14 -15.02 -3.02 0.94
N GLY A 15 -14.18 -2.01 0.89
CA GLY A 15 -13.89 -1.19 -0.30
C GLY A 15 -13.28 0.14 0.13
N PRO A 16 -12.61 0.88 -0.77
CA PRO A 16 -11.96 2.15 -0.44
C PRO A 16 -12.89 3.19 0.21
N THR A 17 -14.19 3.07 -0.01
CA THR A 17 -15.23 3.97 0.52
C THR A 17 -16.42 3.21 1.09
N ALA A 18 -16.30 1.91 1.35
CA ALA A 18 -17.41 1.06 1.78
C ALA A 18 -18.12 1.56 3.05
N ASN A 19 -17.38 2.19 3.94
CA ASN A 19 -17.93 2.79 5.16
C ASN A 19 -18.47 4.21 5.00
N PHE A 20 -18.36 4.82 3.81
CA PHE A 20 -18.92 6.15 3.49
C PHE A 20 -20.14 5.99 2.57
N ARG A 21 -21.25 5.54 3.13
CA ARG A 21 -22.40 5.01 2.40
C ARG A 21 -23.49 6.00 2.04
N PHE A 22 -23.61 7.08 2.82
CA PHE A 22 -24.70 8.05 2.72
C PHE A 22 -24.20 9.46 2.47
N PRO A 23 -25.10 10.37 2.05
CA PRO A 23 -24.80 11.79 2.02
C PRO A 23 -24.22 12.25 3.35
N ALA A 24 -23.09 12.92 3.29
CA ALA A 24 -22.35 13.32 4.49
C ALA A 24 -23.00 14.49 5.26
N CYS A 25 -24.04 15.13 4.71
CA CYS A 25 -24.76 16.23 5.34
C CYS A 25 -26.12 16.46 4.65
N GLU A 26 -27.03 17.14 5.33
CA GLU A 26 -28.36 17.47 4.80
C GLU A 26 -28.33 18.28 3.49
N LYS A 27 -27.31 19.14 3.33
CA LYS A 27 -27.16 19.90 2.09
C LYS A 27 -27.02 19.00 0.86
N GLN A 28 -26.36 17.84 1.00
CA GLN A 28 -26.20 16.91 -0.11
C GLN A 28 -27.53 16.28 -0.53
N LEU A 29 -28.50 16.14 0.35
CA LEU A 29 -29.81 15.59 0.04
C LEU A 29 -30.62 16.52 -0.88
N THR A 30 -30.41 17.83 -0.77
CA THR A 30 -31.19 18.84 -1.50
C THR A 30 -30.44 19.46 -2.68
N LYS A 31 -29.13 19.68 -2.55
CA LYS A 31 -28.30 20.43 -3.50
C LYS A 31 -27.19 19.60 -4.16
N GLY A 32 -27.09 18.31 -3.83
CA GLY A 32 -26.04 17.44 -4.31
C GLY A 32 -24.66 17.77 -3.72
N ALA A 33 -23.60 17.27 -4.38
CA ALA A 33 -22.21 17.47 -3.96
C ALA A 33 -21.80 18.95 -4.05
N CYS A 34 -20.94 19.40 -3.15
CA CYS A 34 -20.37 20.75 -3.19
C CYS A 34 -19.36 20.85 -4.35
N PRO A 35 -19.48 21.84 -5.26
CA PRO A 35 -18.59 21.95 -6.42
C PRO A 35 -17.14 22.26 -6.02
N ASN A 36 -16.92 23.04 -4.96
CA ASN A 36 -15.59 23.56 -4.61
C ASN A 36 -15.06 23.01 -3.27
N ARG A 37 -15.65 21.94 -2.73
CA ARG A 37 -15.22 21.39 -1.45
C ARG A 37 -15.45 19.89 -1.36
N GLN A 38 -14.44 19.19 -0.91
CA GLN A 38 -14.57 17.78 -0.48
C GLN A 38 -14.98 17.70 1.00
N CYS A 39 -15.68 16.62 1.38
CA CYS A 39 -16.20 16.48 2.74
C CYS A 39 -15.11 16.25 3.79
N LEU A 40 -13.99 15.64 3.40
CA LEU A 40 -12.89 15.22 4.29
C LEU A 40 -11.54 15.85 3.93
N PHE A 41 -11.51 16.76 2.93
CA PHE A 41 -10.28 17.41 2.50
C PHE A 41 -10.51 18.93 2.32
N PRO A 42 -9.53 19.78 2.67
CA PRO A 42 -8.26 19.49 3.39
C PRO A 42 -8.49 19.06 4.84
N GLU A 43 -9.62 19.43 5.41
CA GLU A 43 -10.08 19.07 6.74
C GLU A 43 -11.56 18.66 6.70
N PRO A 44 -12.04 17.87 7.67
CA PRO A 44 -13.44 17.50 7.74
C PRO A 44 -14.36 18.73 7.72
N CYS A 45 -15.36 18.70 6.85
CA CYS A 45 -16.32 19.77 6.72
C CYS A 45 -17.10 19.95 8.04
N LYS A 46 -17.34 21.19 8.46
CA LYS A 46 -18.11 21.51 9.69
C LYS A 46 -19.52 20.88 9.69
N ASN A 47 -20.09 20.67 8.50
CA ASN A 47 -21.43 20.09 8.34
C ASN A 47 -21.40 18.56 8.17
N ILE A 48 -20.22 17.94 8.23
CA ILE A 48 -20.14 16.47 8.07
C ILE A 48 -20.81 15.79 9.27
N ARG A 49 -21.66 14.83 8.97
CA ARG A 49 -22.26 13.91 9.92
C ARG A 49 -21.71 12.51 9.62
N ALA A 50 -20.55 12.23 10.21
CA ALA A 50 -19.97 10.91 10.07
C ALA A 50 -20.69 9.93 11.00
N ASP A 51 -21.33 8.93 10.42
CA ASP A 51 -22.08 7.91 11.13
C ASP A 51 -21.90 6.56 10.44
N HIS A 52 -21.55 5.54 11.23
CA HIS A 52 -21.39 4.17 10.76
C HIS A 52 -22.51 3.23 11.22
N SER A 53 -23.57 3.73 11.85
CA SER A 53 -24.64 2.92 12.44
C SER A 53 -25.30 1.98 11.41
N ASP A 54 -25.56 2.47 10.20
CA ASP A 54 -26.08 1.63 9.11
C ASP A 54 -25.10 0.54 8.68
N TYR A 55 -23.83 0.89 8.52
CA TYR A 55 -22.82 -0.09 8.13
C TYR A 55 -22.60 -1.17 9.19
N ILE A 56 -22.57 -0.78 10.47
CA ILE A 56 -22.57 -1.72 11.61
C ILE A 56 -23.81 -2.62 11.56
N SER A 57 -25.00 -2.04 11.32
CA SER A 57 -26.24 -2.81 11.19
C SER A 57 -26.17 -3.83 10.06
N LEU A 58 -25.66 -3.43 8.89
CA LEU A 58 -25.45 -4.34 7.75
C LEU A 58 -24.52 -5.50 8.12
N LEU A 59 -23.36 -5.17 8.71
CA LEU A 59 -22.37 -6.17 9.11
C LEU A 59 -22.93 -7.18 10.12
N ARG A 60 -23.71 -6.71 11.08
CA ARG A 60 -24.39 -7.54 12.09
C ARG A 60 -25.46 -8.42 11.46
N LYS A 61 -26.26 -7.88 10.53
CA LYS A 61 -27.23 -8.67 9.74
C LYS A 61 -26.54 -9.79 8.97
N LEU A 62 -25.44 -9.50 8.29
CA LEU A 62 -24.68 -10.51 7.57
C LEU A 62 -24.13 -11.61 8.50
N ARG A 63 -23.69 -11.25 9.69
CA ARG A 63 -23.22 -12.23 10.70
C ARG A 63 -24.35 -13.09 11.28
N SER A 64 -25.59 -12.59 11.29
CA SER A 64 -26.75 -13.33 11.81
C SER A 64 -27.38 -14.28 10.80
N ILE A 65 -26.96 -14.26 9.54
CA ILE A 65 -27.49 -15.19 8.52
C ILE A 65 -27.08 -16.63 8.89
N PRO A 66 -28.02 -17.59 8.89
CA PRO A 66 -27.72 -19.00 9.14
C PRO A 66 -26.57 -19.50 8.24
N LYS A 67 -25.70 -20.34 8.79
CA LYS A 67 -24.49 -20.89 8.17
C LYS A 67 -23.35 -19.86 7.96
N VAL A 68 -23.54 -18.55 8.14
CA VAL A 68 -22.46 -17.58 8.10
C VAL A 68 -21.64 -17.64 9.39
N LYS A 69 -20.35 -17.95 9.28
CA LYS A 69 -19.40 -18.05 10.38
C LYS A 69 -18.61 -16.77 10.58
N LYS A 70 -18.21 -16.13 9.48
CA LYS A 70 -17.37 -14.91 9.48
C LYS A 70 -17.75 -14.01 8.31
N VAL A 71 -17.68 -12.71 8.57
CA VAL A 71 -17.85 -11.64 7.59
C VAL A 71 -16.60 -10.76 7.66
N PHE A 72 -15.85 -10.69 6.58
CA PHE A 72 -14.59 -9.96 6.55
C PHE A 72 -14.69 -8.64 5.78
N ILE A 73 -13.83 -7.70 6.16
CA ILE A 73 -13.51 -6.48 5.42
C ILE A 73 -12.04 -6.59 5.03
N ARG A 74 -11.76 -6.77 3.74
CA ARG A 74 -10.43 -7.01 3.19
C ARG A 74 -9.93 -5.91 2.26
N SER A 75 -10.80 -5.42 1.36
CA SER A 75 -10.44 -4.38 0.37
C SER A 75 -10.30 -2.99 0.97
N GLY A 76 -10.48 -2.86 2.26
CA GLY A 76 -10.21 -1.65 2.99
C GLY A 76 -11.43 -0.87 3.45
N ILE A 77 -11.16 0.27 4.03
CA ILE A 77 -12.11 1.27 4.51
C ILE A 77 -11.53 2.65 4.33
N ARG A 78 -12.38 3.66 4.38
CA ARG A 78 -11.97 5.05 4.43
C ARG A 78 -11.64 5.47 5.87
N PHE A 79 -10.36 5.49 6.21
CA PHE A 79 -9.87 5.69 7.58
C PHE A 79 -10.13 7.10 8.12
N ASP A 80 -10.10 8.13 7.26
CA ASP A 80 -10.39 9.51 7.63
C ASP A 80 -11.87 9.71 8.01
N TYR A 81 -12.79 8.96 7.38
CA TYR A 81 -14.20 8.95 7.76
C TYR A 81 -14.43 8.25 9.11
N VAL A 82 -13.66 7.19 9.40
CA VAL A 82 -13.68 6.54 10.72
C VAL A 82 -13.29 7.53 11.82
N LEU A 83 -12.26 8.35 11.56
CA LEU A 83 -11.83 9.37 12.53
C LEU A 83 -12.82 10.53 12.66
N ALA A 84 -13.54 10.87 11.59
CA ALA A 84 -14.58 11.91 11.63
C ALA A 84 -15.80 11.49 12.44
N ASP A 85 -16.08 10.19 12.57
CA ASP A 85 -17.12 9.65 13.45
C ASP A 85 -16.66 9.72 14.91
N LYS A 86 -17.31 10.57 15.70
CA LYS A 86 -17.02 10.73 17.13
C LYS A 86 -17.32 9.47 17.94
N ASN A 87 -18.27 8.67 17.47
CA ASN A 87 -18.59 7.38 18.06
C ASN A 87 -17.66 6.29 17.49
N ARG A 88 -16.67 5.88 18.23
CA ARG A 88 -15.69 4.85 17.83
C ARG A 88 -16.25 3.41 17.79
N ALA A 89 -17.57 3.25 17.84
CA ALA A 89 -18.22 1.93 17.83
C ALA A 89 -17.86 1.13 16.57
N PHE A 90 -17.77 1.78 15.40
CA PHE A 90 -17.37 1.10 14.17
C PHE A 90 -15.93 0.56 14.23
N LEU A 91 -14.98 1.34 14.74
CA LEU A 91 -13.59 0.87 14.87
C LEU A 91 -13.49 -0.36 15.76
N ARG A 92 -14.25 -0.40 16.84
CA ARG A 92 -14.35 -1.58 17.71
C ARG A 92 -14.97 -2.76 16.98
N GLU A 93 -16.15 -2.59 16.35
CA GLU A 93 -16.84 -3.64 15.59
C GLU A 93 -15.94 -4.23 14.51
N LEU A 94 -15.25 -3.35 13.76
CA LEU A 94 -14.30 -3.72 12.72
C LEU A 94 -13.19 -4.62 13.24
N CYS A 95 -12.48 -4.19 14.27
CA CYS A 95 -11.36 -4.93 14.85
C CYS A 95 -11.83 -6.23 15.51
N GLU A 96 -12.97 -6.20 16.18
CA GLU A 96 -13.48 -7.35 16.96
C GLU A 96 -14.01 -8.47 16.07
N TYR A 97 -14.65 -8.14 14.93
CA TYR A 97 -15.39 -9.14 14.15
C TYR A 97 -14.98 -9.27 12.68
N HIS A 98 -14.39 -8.23 12.07
CA HIS A 98 -14.30 -8.15 10.60
C HIS A 98 -12.90 -8.16 10.02
N VAL A 99 -11.85 -8.08 10.84
CA VAL A 99 -10.46 -8.17 10.40
C VAL A 99 -9.91 -9.56 10.70
N SER A 100 -9.34 -10.20 9.66
CA SER A 100 -8.77 -11.55 9.75
C SER A 100 -7.26 -11.57 10.03
N GLY A 101 -6.72 -10.52 10.66
CA GLY A 101 -5.29 -10.33 10.92
C GLY A 101 -4.68 -9.15 10.17
N GLN A 102 -5.19 -8.81 9.00
CA GLN A 102 -4.72 -7.66 8.21
C GLN A 102 -5.89 -6.81 7.72
N LEU A 103 -5.75 -5.49 7.83
CA LEU A 103 -6.66 -4.51 7.26
C LEU A 103 -5.92 -3.65 6.24
N LYS A 104 -6.40 -3.63 5.00
CA LYS A 104 -5.88 -2.74 3.97
C LYS A 104 -6.43 -1.33 4.16
N VAL A 105 -5.58 -0.33 4.04
CA VAL A 105 -5.93 1.09 4.04
C VAL A 105 -5.14 1.81 2.97
N ALA A 106 -5.69 2.87 2.40
CA ALA A 106 -5.10 3.57 1.27
C ALA A 106 -4.66 5.01 1.65
N PRO A 107 -3.57 5.18 2.41
CA PRO A 107 -2.97 6.50 2.61
C PRO A 107 -2.37 7.04 1.32
N GLU A 108 -1.92 6.17 0.40
CA GLU A 108 -1.34 6.42 -0.92
C GLU A 108 0.05 7.05 -0.88
N HIS A 109 0.31 8.00 0.00
CA HIS A 109 1.60 8.68 0.19
C HIS A 109 1.74 9.16 1.64
N VAL A 110 2.92 9.71 2.00
CA VAL A 110 3.18 10.30 3.31
C VAL A 110 3.55 11.78 3.24
N ALA A 111 4.07 12.24 2.10
CA ALA A 111 4.40 13.64 1.89
C ALA A 111 3.11 14.46 1.70
N ASP A 112 2.89 15.44 2.59
CA ASP A 112 1.67 16.26 2.59
C ASP A 112 1.50 17.07 1.29
N ALA A 113 2.60 17.45 0.62
CA ALA A 113 2.55 18.12 -0.68
C ALA A 113 1.87 17.24 -1.75
N VAL A 114 2.20 15.94 -1.77
CA VAL A 114 1.60 14.95 -2.70
C VAL A 114 0.17 14.65 -2.30
N LEU A 115 -0.09 14.43 -1.00
CA LEU A 115 -1.43 14.18 -0.48
C LEU A 115 -2.40 15.32 -0.79
N LYS A 116 -1.93 16.57 -0.72
CA LYS A 116 -2.71 17.75 -1.12
C LYS A 116 -3.12 17.68 -2.60
N ARG A 117 -2.22 17.27 -3.49
CA ARG A 117 -2.54 17.09 -4.93
C ARG A 117 -3.50 15.92 -5.17
N MET A 118 -3.39 14.86 -4.39
CA MET A 118 -4.35 13.74 -4.41
C MET A 118 -5.74 14.10 -3.85
N GLY A 119 -5.88 15.23 -3.15
CA GLY A 119 -7.12 15.57 -2.43
C GLY A 119 -7.34 14.66 -1.22
N LYS A 120 -6.27 14.21 -0.60
CA LYS A 120 -6.28 13.36 0.60
C LYS A 120 -5.91 14.16 1.85
N PRO A 121 -6.36 13.73 3.04
CA PRO A 121 -5.97 14.38 4.28
C PRO A 121 -4.45 14.28 4.50
N GLN A 122 -3.92 15.17 5.33
CA GLN A 122 -2.51 15.15 5.72
C GLN A 122 -2.12 13.80 6.37
N ASN A 123 -0.84 13.45 6.28
CA ASN A 123 -0.31 12.23 6.86
C ASN A 123 -0.57 12.10 8.37
N SER A 124 -0.64 13.23 9.08
CA SER A 124 -0.99 13.26 10.51
C SER A 124 -2.32 12.57 10.83
N VAL A 125 -3.32 12.68 9.93
CA VAL A 125 -4.63 12.01 10.05
C VAL A 125 -4.46 10.50 9.93
N TYR A 126 -3.67 10.04 8.97
CA TYR A 126 -3.36 8.60 8.86
C TYR A 126 -2.62 8.09 10.09
N MET A 127 -1.64 8.83 10.59
CA MET A 127 -0.90 8.45 11.81
C MET A 127 -1.78 8.43 13.05
N GLN A 128 -2.80 9.29 13.13
CA GLN A 128 -3.81 9.20 14.19
C GLN A 128 -4.61 7.91 14.08
N PHE A 129 -5.07 7.55 12.88
CA PHE A 129 -5.78 6.29 12.66
C PHE A 129 -4.92 5.07 13.05
N VAL A 130 -3.63 5.06 12.68
CA VAL A 130 -2.70 3.99 13.06
C VAL A 130 -2.61 3.84 14.58
N ARG A 131 -2.52 4.94 15.33
CA ARG A 131 -2.49 4.92 16.80
C ARG A 131 -3.79 4.35 17.37
N GLU A 132 -4.95 4.91 16.95
CA GLU A 132 -6.25 4.46 17.45
C GLU A 132 -6.53 2.99 17.11
N TYR A 133 -6.12 2.52 15.93
CA TYR A 133 -6.25 1.11 15.53
C TYR A 133 -5.38 0.19 16.41
N LYS A 134 -4.14 0.56 16.68
CA LYS A 134 -3.25 -0.20 17.58
C LYS A 134 -3.79 -0.25 19.02
N GLU A 135 -4.27 0.88 19.53
CA GLU A 135 -4.87 0.95 20.87
C GLU A 135 -6.15 0.11 20.97
N MET A 136 -6.99 0.13 19.93
CA MET A 136 -8.19 -0.71 19.88
C MET A 136 -7.82 -2.19 19.90
N ASN A 137 -6.86 -2.63 19.11
CA ASN A 137 -6.40 -4.02 19.11
C ASN A 137 -5.85 -4.44 20.46
N LYS A 138 -5.07 -3.57 21.12
CA LYS A 138 -4.59 -3.82 22.49
C LYS A 138 -5.75 -3.99 23.48
N LYS A 139 -6.79 -3.15 23.38
CA LYS A 139 -7.98 -3.22 24.28
C LYS A 139 -8.78 -4.51 24.09
N ILE A 140 -8.86 -5.03 22.86
CA ILE A 140 -9.61 -6.27 22.56
C ILE A 140 -8.75 -7.53 22.57
N GLY A 141 -7.45 -7.41 22.88
CA GLY A 141 -6.53 -8.55 22.96
C GLY A 141 -6.26 -9.24 21.63
N LYS A 142 -6.22 -8.48 20.51
CA LYS A 142 -5.96 -9.02 19.17
C LYS A 142 -4.68 -8.49 18.57
N GLU A 143 -4.05 -9.32 17.76
CA GLU A 143 -2.88 -8.97 16.93
C GLU A 143 -3.31 -8.81 15.48
N GLN A 144 -3.51 -7.56 15.07
CA GLN A 144 -3.93 -7.21 13.72
C GLN A 144 -3.05 -6.08 13.17
N TYR A 145 -2.72 -6.18 11.87
CA TYR A 145 -1.79 -5.27 11.21
C TYR A 145 -2.47 -4.44 10.13
N LEU A 146 -2.02 -3.20 9.96
CA LEU A 146 -2.40 -2.38 8.83
C LEU A 146 -1.48 -2.68 7.64
N VAL A 147 -2.07 -2.82 6.47
CA VAL A 147 -1.34 -2.95 5.19
C VAL A 147 -1.62 -1.67 4.39
N PRO A 148 -0.70 -0.71 4.42
CA PRO A 148 -0.86 0.53 3.67
C PRO A 148 -0.71 0.28 2.17
N TYR A 149 -1.67 0.76 1.40
CA TYR A 149 -1.56 0.86 -0.04
C TYR A 149 -0.87 2.17 -0.39
N LEU A 150 0.24 2.08 -1.12
CA LEU A 150 1.09 3.22 -1.47
C LEU A 150 1.26 3.30 -2.98
N MET A 151 1.35 4.53 -3.48
CA MET A 151 1.46 4.86 -4.89
C MET A 151 2.73 5.65 -5.16
N SER A 152 3.46 5.27 -6.21
CA SER A 152 4.58 6.05 -6.73
C SER A 152 4.17 6.91 -7.91
N SER A 153 4.96 7.92 -8.20
CA SER A 153 4.88 8.71 -9.44
C SER A 153 3.56 9.46 -9.66
N HIS A 154 2.83 9.80 -8.59
CA HIS A 154 1.67 10.68 -8.69
C HIS A 154 2.10 12.10 -9.08
N PRO A 155 1.30 12.88 -9.85
CA PRO A 155 1.55 14.29 -10.06
C PRO A 155 1.83 15.03 -8.73
N GLY A 156 2.91 15.79 -8.69
CA GLY A 156 3.44 16.43 -7.48
C GLY A 156 4.48 15.60 -6.70
N SER A 157 4.74 14.34 -7.09
CA SER A 157 5.78 13.53 -6.47
C SER A 157 7.09 13.64 -7.25
N THR A 158 8.08 14.30 -6.66
CA THR A 158 9.47 14.33 -7.14
C THR A 158 10.27 13.22 -6.44
N LEU A 159 11.55 13.10 -6.77
CA LEU A 159 12.44 12.18 -6.05
C LEU A 159 12.56 12.53 -4.56
N LYS A 160 12.38 13.80 -4.17
CA LYS A 160 12.42 14.24 -2.78
C LYS A 160 11.28 13.59 -1.98
N GLU A 161 10.05 13.69 -2.45
CA GLU A 161 8.87 13.11 -1.79
C GLU A 161 8.91 11.58 -1.84
N ALA A 162 9.48 10.99 -2.91
CA ALA A 162 9.69 9.55 -2.99
C ALA A 162 10.72 9.05 -1.96
N VAL A 163 11.77 9.81 -1.67
CA VAL A 163 12.73 9.50 -0.59
C VAL A 163 12.07 9.63 0.78
N GLU A 164 11.27 10.67 1.01
CA GLU A 164 10.48 10.83 2.26
C GLU A 164 9.60 9.59 2.52
N LEU A 165 8.94 9.09 1.49
CA LEU A 165 8.15 7.85 1.59
C LEU A 165 9.02 6.63 1.92
N ALA A 166 10.22 6.53 1.34
CA ALA A 166 11.15 5.44 1.63
C ALA A 166 11.68 5.50 3.07
N GLU A 167 11.98 6.71 3.58
CA GLU A 167 12.39 6.91 4.98
C GLU A 167 11.28 6.51 5.94
N TYR A 168 10.03 6.89 5.66
CA TYR A 168 8.87 6.46 6.44
C TYR A 168 8.73 4.93 6.49
N LEU A 169 8.89 4.25 5.35
CA LEU A 169 8.84 2.78 5.28
C LEU A 169 9.98 2.12 6.06
N ARG A 170 11.18 2.72 6.04
CA ARG A 170 12.31 2.28 6.86
C ARG A 170 11.96 2.34 8.34
N ASP A 171 11.43 3.48 8.79
CA ASP A 171 11.12 3.72 10.20
C ASP A 171 9.95 2.85 10.69
N LEU A 172 9.01 2.56 9.80
CA LEU A 172 7.93 1.61 10.04
C LEU A 172 8.43 0.15 10.10
N GLY A 173 9.61 -0.14 9.56
CA GLY A 173 10.14 -1.50 9.43
C GLY A 173 9.41 -2.37 8.40
N TYR A 174 8.56 -1.76 7.58
CA TYR A 174 7.70 -2.43 6.59
C TYR A 174 8.19 -2.17 5.17
N MET A 175 8.08 -3.16 4.31
CA MET A 175 8.29 -3.02 2.87
C MET A 175 7.10 -3.63 2.13
N PRO A 176 6.36 -2.86 1.33
CA PRO A 176 5.24 -3.38 0.59
C PRO A 176 5.70 -4.36 -0.50
N GLU A 177 5.03 -5.49 -0.61
CA GLU A 177 5.27 -6.48 -1.68
C GLU A 177 4.79 -5.95 -3.02
N GLN A 178 3.66 -5.24 -3.01
CA GLN A 178 3.05 -4.65 -4.20
C GLN A 178 3.10 -3.12 -4.12
N VAL A 179 3.55 -2.49 -5.19
CA VAL A 179 3.59 -1.04 -5.37
C VAL A 179 2.83 -0.70 -6.65
N GLN A 180 1.96 0.28 -6.55
CA GLN A 180 1.24 0.83 -7.69
C GLN A 180 1.95 2.09 -8.19
N ASP A 181 2.27 2.15 -9.48
CA ASP A 181 2.58 3.43 -10.12
C ASP A 181 1.29 4.17 -10.43
N PHE A 182 1.34 5.49 -10.37
CA PHE A 182 0.22 6.30 -10.83
C PHE A 182 -0.14 5.94 -12.28
N TYR A 183 -1.41 5.62 -12.48
CA TYR A 183 -2.00 5.38 -13.80
C TYR A 183 -3.13 6.39 -14.03
N PRO A 184 -3.07 7.19 -15.12
CA PRO A 184 -4.10 8.17 -15.42
C PRO A 184 -5.46 7.50 -15.63
N THR A 185 -6.40 7.77 -14.71
CA THR A 185 -7.78 7.28 -14.82
C THR A 185 -8.67 8.40 -15.35
N PRO A 186 -9.47 8.18 -16.39
CA PRO A 186 -10.35 9.21 -16.95
C PRO A 186 -11.22 9.89 -15.89
N SER A 187 -11.52 11.17 -16.10
CA SER A 187 -12.39 11.98 -15.25
C SER A 187 -11.88 12.25 -13.83
N THR A 188 -10.55 12.15 -13.60
CA THR A 188 -9.95 12.48 -12.30
C THR A 188 -9.10 13.75 -12.37
N LEU A 189 -9.03 14.50 -11.26
CA LEU A 189 -8.16 15.67 -11.14
C LEU A 189 -6.69 15.32 -11.36
N SER A 190 -6.27 14.17 -10.84
CA SER A 190 -4.89 13.68 -11.01
C SER A 190 -4.53 13.42 -12.48
N THR A 191 -5.48 12.92 -13.26
CA THR A 191 -5.28 12.74 -14.71
C THR A 191 -5.20 14.08 -15.43
N CYS A 192 -6.00 15.07 -15.03
CA CYS A 192 -5.88 16.43 -15.54
C CYS A 192 -4.48 17.00 -15.26
N MET A 193 -4.03 16.93 -14.01
CA MET A 193 -2.67 17.35 -13.63
C MET A 193 -1.59 16.61 -14.45
N TYR A 194 -1.77 15.30 -14.65
CA TYR A 194 -0.80 14.49 -15.38
C TYR A 194 -0.59 14.96 -16.83
N TYR A 195 -1.66 15.31 -17.55
CA TYR A 195 -1.58 15.70 -18.95
C TYR A 195 -1.34 17.20 -19.16
N THR A 196 -1.80 18.04 -18.24
CA THR A 196 -1.67 19.49 -18.39
C THR A 196 -0.49 20.10 -17.65
N GLY A 197 0.05 19.40 -16.64
CA GLY A 197 1.04 19.98 -15.73
C GLY A 197 0.47 21.05 -14.80
N LEU A 198 -0.86 21.20 -14.72
CA LEU A 198 -1.53 22.22 -13.92
C LEU A 198 -2.52 21.58 -12.94
N ASP A 199 -2.61 22.13 -11.74
CA ASP A 199 -3.69 21.78 -10.79
C ASP A 199 -4.98 22.48 -11.23
N PRO A 200 -6.01 21.78 -11.68
CA PRO A 200 -7.23 22.42 -12.20
C PRO A 200 -8.04 23.18 -11.15
N ARG A 201 -7.68 23.05 -9.86
CA ARG A 201 -8.34 23.79 -8.76
C ARG A 201 -7.72 25.16 -8.53
N THR A 202 -6.43 25.33 -8.81
CA THR A 202 -5.65 26.52 -8.50
C THR A 202 -4.94 27.12 -9.70
N MET A 203 -4.84 26.37 -10.81
CA MET A 203 -4.05 26.68 -12.00
C MET A 203 -2.54 26.84 -11.74
N GLU A 204 -2.07 26.34 -10.59
CA GLU A 204 -0.65 26.25 -10.27
C GLU A 204 0.03 25.12 -11.07
N GLU A 205 1.27 25.34 -11.44
CA GLU A 205 2.10 24.30 -12.05
C GLU A 205 2.30 23.12 -11.09
N VAL A 206 2.23 21.92 -11.65
CA VAL A 206 2.42 20.66 -10.93
C VAL A 206 3.47 19.83 -11.67
N TYR A 207 4.57 19.56 -10.96
CA TYR A 207 5.55 18.62 -11.46
C TYR A 207 4.91 17.25 -11.71
N THR A 208 5.19 16.64 -12.85
CA THR A 208 4.65 15.34 -13.22
C THR A 208 5.75 14.44 -13.76
N PRO A 209 6.01 13.28 -13.13
CA PRO A 209 7.05 12.37 -13.60
C PRO A 209 6.57 11.61 -14.84
N HIS A 210 6.97 12.07 -16.01
CA HIS A 210 6.69 11.39 -17.29
C HIS A 210 7.81 10.44 -17.72
N ASN A 211 9.04 10.69 -17.27
CA ASN A 211 10.19 9.88 -17.64
C ASN A 211 10.09 8.48 -17.03
N PRO A 212 10.08 7.39 -17.86
CA PRO A 212 9.98 6.02 -17.35
C PRO A 212 11.08 5.63 -16.37
N HIS A 213 12.30 6.14 -16.58
CA HIS A 213 13.42 5.86 -15.68
C HIS A 213 13.23 6.50 -14.31
N GLU A 214 12.73 7.74 -14.27
CA GLU A 214 12.40 8.40 -13.02
C GLU A 214 11.26 7.69 -12.27
N LYS A 215 10.22 7.28 -12.99
CA LYS A 215 9.13 6.46 -12.40
C LYS A 215 9.68 5.16 -11.82
N ALA A 216 10.61 4.50 -12.51
CA ALA A 216 11.28 3.31 -12.01
C ALA A 216 12.09 3.60 -10.73
N MET A 217 12.78 4.75 -10.64
CA MET A 217 13.50 5.18 -9.43
C MET A 217 12.53 5.43 -8.26
N GLN A 218 11.43 6.15 -8.48
CA GLN A 218 10.44 6.41 -7.43
C GLN A 218 9.82 5.10 -6.92
N ARG A 219 9.49 4.16 -7.81
CA ARG A 219 9.01 2.84 -7.46
C ARG A 219 10.05 2.04 -6.67
N ALA A 220 11.30 2.05 -7.13
CA ALA A 220 12.40 1.32 -6.48
C ALA A 220 12.62 1.80 -5.05
N LEU A 221 12.47 3.10 -4.76
CA LEU A 221 12.56 3.67 -3.42
C LEU A 221 11.54 3.07 -2.45
N ILE A 222 10.32 2.79 -2.89
CA ILE A 222 9.30 2.12 -2.03
C ILE A 222 9.73 0.69 -1.68
N GLN A 223 10.46 0.03 -2.58
CA GLN A 223 10.98 -1.33 -2.39
C GLN A 223 12.52 -1.35 -2.25
N TYR A 224 13.08 -0.41 -1.54
CA TYR A 224 14.53 -0.17 -1.45
C TYR A 224 15.33 -1.36 -0.91
N ARG A 225 14.71 -2.26 -0.13
CA ARG A 225 15.37 -3.47 0.39
C ARG A 225 15.49 -4.58 -0.65
N ASN A 226 14.79 -4.50 -1.79
CA ASN A 226 14.91 -5.47 -2.85
C ASN A 226 16.29 -5.32 -3.54
N PRO A 227 17.14 -6.37 -3.53
CA PRO A 227 18.49 -6.30 -4.10
C PRO A 227 18.51 -5.93 -5.58
N LYS A 228 17.44 -6.22 -6.33
CA LYS A 228 17.29 -5.88 -7.75
C LYS A 228 17.11 -4.37 -7.99
N ASN A 229 16.66 -3.65 -6.98
CA ASN A 229 16.41 -2.22 -7.05
C ASN A 229 17.62 -1.37 -6.62
N TYR A 230 18.72 -2.01 -6.19
CA TYR A 230 19.86 -1.31 -5.59
C TYR A 230 20.39 -0.15 -6.41
N ASP A 231 20.64 -0.37 -7.71
CA ASP A 231 21.24 0.65 -8.60
C ASP A 231 20.29 1.82 -8.82
N LEU A 232 18.99 1.54 -9.01
CA LEU A 232 17.95 2.58 -9.13
C LEU A 232 17.80 3.39 -7.85
N VAL A 233 17.82 2.73 -6.69
CA VAL A 233 17.75 3.39 -5.37
C VAL A 233 18.98 4.27 -5.16
N LYS A 234 20.18 3.75 -5.45
CA LYS A 234 21.43 4.52 -5.34
C LYS A 234 21.40 5.77 -6.23
N GLU A 235 21.01 5.60 -7.50
CA GLU A 235 20.88 6.71 -8.44
C GLU A 235 19.86 7.75 -7.96
N ALA A 236 18.69 7.29 -7.50
CA ALA A 236 17.64 8.15 -6.97
C ALA A 236 18.13 8.98 -5.78
N LEU A 237 18.84 8.36 -4.83
CA LEU A 237 19.38 9.03 -3.67
C LEU A 237 20.44 10.07 -4.05
N ILE A 238 21.32 9.76 -5.02
CA ILE A 238 22.33 10.71 -5.51
C ILE A 238 21.62 11.91 -6.19
N LYS A 239 20.64 11.65 -7.07
CA LYS A 239 19.88 12.72 -7.76
C LYS A 239 19.05 13.58 -6.80
N ALA A 240 18.52 12.99 -5.74
CA ALA A 240 17.81 13.70 -4.68
C ALA A 240 18.72 14.45 -3.70
N GLY A 241 20.07 14.35 -3.84
CA GLY A 241 21.01 14.94 -2.91
C GLY A 241 21.05 14.27 -1.52
N ARG A 242 20.56 13.01 -1.43
CA ARG A 242 20.42 12.26 -0.16
C ARG A 242 21.42 11.12 -0.04
N THR A 243 22.68 11.40 -0.34
CA THR A 243 23.79 10.44 -0.17
C THR A 243 24.02 10.03 1.29
N ASP A 244 23.53 10.83 2.25
CA ASP A 244 23.49 10.52 3.67
C ASP A 244 22.68 9.25 4.01
N LEU A 245 21.83 8.79 3.11
CA LEU A 245 21.04 7.56 3.22
C LEU A 245 21.72 6.32 2.63
N ILE A 246 22.95 6.48 2.15
CA ILE A 246 23.82 5.40 1.65
C ILE A 246 24.92 5.17 2.69
N GLY A 247 24.85 4.10 3.47
CA GLY A 247 25.80 3.86 4.55
C GLY A 247 25.42 2.67 5.42
N PHE A 248 26.05 2.59 6.60
CA PHE A 248 25.86 1.48 7.54
C PHE A 248 24.97 1.86 8.73
N ASP A 249 24.65 3.14 8.89
CA ASP A 249 23.80 3.62 9.97
C ASP A 249 22.35 3.15 9.82
N LYS A 250 21.63 3.13 10.95
CA LYS A 250 20.20 2.75 10.98
C LYS A 250 19.32 3.66 10.13
N LYS A 251 19.73 4.91 9.91
CA LYS A 251 19.04 5.88 9.06
C LYS A 251 19.18 5.58 7.56
N CYS A 252 20.20 4.79 7.16
CA CYS A 252 20.48 4.52 5.75
C CYS A 252 19.45 3.55 5.15
N LEU A 253 19.10 3.78 3.88
CA LEU A 253 18.21 2.93 3.11
C LEU A 253 18.97 1.75 2.49
N ILE A 254 20.17 2.00 1.99
CA ILE A 254 21.03 1.00 1.36
C ILE A 254 22.45 1.08 1.89
N ARG A 255 23.15 -0.06 1.87
CA ARG A 255 24.58 -0.11 2.19
C ARG A 255 25.41 0.11 0.94
N PRO A 256 26.60 0.74 1.03
CA PRO A 256 27.54 0.77 -0.08
C PRO A 256 27.86 -0.67 -0.49
N ARG A 257 27.78 -0.97 -1.80
CA ARG A 257 28.39 -2.18 -2.32
C ARG A 257 29.84 -1.88 -2.59
N GLU A 258 30.75 -2.70 -2.06
CA GLU A 258 32.14 -2.68 -2.51
C GLU A 258 32.12 -2.95 -4.02
N MET A 259 32.71 -2.04 -4.79
CA MET A 259 32.99 -2.34 -6.17
C MET A 259 33.98 -3.50 -6.14
N SER A 260 33.54 -4.68 -6.51
CA SER A 260 34.45 -5.79 -6.83
C SER A 260 35.21 -5.35 -8.07
N TRP A 261 36.28 -4.63 -7.86
CA TRP A 261 37.28 -4.45 -8.90
C TRP A 261 37.99 -5.80 -9.03
N ALA A 262 37.52 -6.61 -9.96
CA ALA A 262 38.31 -7.72 -10.47
C ALA A 262 39.41 -7.09 -11.33
N PRO A 263 40.69 -7.09 -10.94
CA PRO A 263 41.73 -6.76 -11.87
C PRO A 263 41.74 -7.86 -12.91
N ASN A 264 41.64 -7.51 -14.19
CA ASN A 264 41.95 -8.38 -15.31
C ASN A 264 43.42 -8.80 -15.18
N GLY A 265 43.66 -9.84 -14.39
CA GLY A 265 44.94 -10.52 -14.24
C GLY A 265 44.90 -11.79 -15.06
N SER A 266 45.57 -11.72 -16.20
CA SER A 266 46.00 -12.87 -17.00
C SER A 266 46.47 -14.04 -16.11
N ARG A 267 45.72 -15.14 -16.07
CA ARG A 267 46.22 -16.41 -15.58
C ARG A 267 47.01 -17.09 -16.68
N GLN A 268 48.31 -16.86 -16.72
CA GLN A 268 49.24 -17.85 -17.23
C GLN A 268 49.32 -19.03 -16.29
N GLY A 269 49.26 -20.20 -16.88
CA GLY A 269 49.20 -21.48 -16.16
C GLY A 269 50.46 -21.84 -15.39
N GLN A 270 50.24 -22.56 -14.30
CA GLN A 270 51.17 -23.57 -13.81
C GLN A 270 50.40 -24.76 -13.25
N LYS A 271 50.62 -25.92 -13.88
CA LYS A 271 50.23 -27.23 -13.37
C LYS A 271 51.26 -27.67 -12.33
N SER A 272 50.78 -28.13 -11.20
CA SER A 272 51.41 -29.19 -10.38
C SER A 272 50.37 -29.67 -9.40
N GLY A 273 50.11 -30.79 -9.37
CA GLY A 273 49.91 -32.11 -8.97
C GLY A 273 50.04 -32.33 -7.47
N ALA A 274 49.05 -32.96 -6.86
CA ALA A 274 49.12 -34.11 -5.99
C ALA A 274 47.98 -34.19 -4.97
N ALA A 275 47.28 -35.32 -5.02
CA ALA A 275 46.79 -36.17 -3.92
C ALA A 275 45.68 -35.63 -2.95
N SER A 276 44.55 -36.33 -3.04
CA SER A 276 43.54 -36.51 -1.97
C SER A 276 44.07 -37.29 -0.77
N PRO A 277 43.42 -37.21 0.42
CA PRO A 277 42.58 -38.34 0.83
C PRO A 277 41.26 -37.96 1.54
N VAL A 278 40.21 -38.65 1.14
CA VAL A 278 39.25 -39.50 1.89
C VAL A 278 38.82 -39.09 3.32
N GLY A 279 37.50 -38.91 3.44
CA GLY A 279 36.76 -39.49 4.58
C GLY A 279 36.00 -38.51 5.50
N LYS A 280 34.72 -38.42 5.47
CA LYS A 280 33.70 -39.05 6.34
C LYS A 280 32.33 -38.37 6.22
N LYS A 281 31.33 -39.20 6.05
CA LYS A 281 29.90 -38.92 6.13
C LYS A 281 29.49 -38.53 7.55
N VAL A 282 28.55 -37.58 7.69
CA VAL A 282 27.49 -37.63 8.70
C VAL A 282 26.21 -37.07 8.10
N ALA A 283 25.13 -37.79 8.31
CA ALA A 283 23.77 -37.56 7.85
C ALA A 283 23.01 -36.60 8.79
N GLY A 284 21.94 -35.99 8.28
CA GLY A 284 20.89 -35.42 9.13
C GLY A 284 19.94 -34.48 8.38
N ASN A 285 18.78 -35.01 7.98
CA ASN A 285 17.41 -34.50 7.93
C ASN A 285 17.22 -32.98 7.61
N GLY A 286 16.50 -32.55 6.57
CA GLY A 286 15.14 -32.92 6.20
C GLY A 286 14.26 -31.67 6.31
N ALA A 287 13.90 -31.04 5.19
CA ALA A 287 12.73 -30.17 5.15
C ALA A 287 12.20 -30.08 3.71
N ALA A 288 10.92 -30.33 3.58
CA ALA A 288 10.19 -30.57 2.36
C ALA A 288 9.98 -29.32 1.52
N ALA A 289 10.20 -29.44 0.22
CA ALA A 289 9.83 -28.47 -0.79
C ALA A 289 8.38 -28.72 -1.24
N PHE A 290 7.53 -27.69 -1.18
CA PHE A 290 6.25 -27.71 -1.89
C PHE A 290 6.44 -27.20 -3.31
N ARG A 291 6.34 -28.13 -4.26
CA ARG A 291 6.15 -27.83 -5.70
C ARG A 291 4.66 -27.70 -5.95
N ASN A 292 4.25 -26.61 -6.57
CA ASN A 292 2.96 -26.52 -7.25
C ASN A 292 3.20 -26.28 -8.73
N ALA A 293 2.90 -27.32 -9.51
CA ALA A 293 2.82 -27.30 -10.97
C ALA A 293 1.39 -26.93 -11.38
N GLY A 294 1.22 -25.82 -12.05
CA GLY A 294 -0.02 -25.46 -12.75
C GLY A 294 0.11 -25.83 -14.23
N LYS A 295 -0.76 -26.69 -14.73
CA LYS A 295 -0.90 -27.05 -16.16
C LYS A 295 -1.66 -25.94 -16.90
N PRO A 296 -1.39 -25.72 -18.20
CA PRO A 296 -2.16 -24.79 -19.03
C PRO A 296 -3.45 -25.44 -19.54
N VAL A 297 -4.54 -24.67 -19.54
CA VAL A 297 -5.83 -25.06 -20.10
C VAL A 297 -5.87 -24.66 -21.57
N GLY A 298 -6.23 -25.61 -22.40
CA GLY A 298 -6.27 -25.49 -23.84
C GLY A 298 -7.41 -24.61 -24.36
N THR A 299 -7.14 -23.99 -25.50
CA THR A 299 -8.06 -23.23 -26.35
C THR A 299 -9.10 -24.14 -26.99
N GLY A 300 -10.38 -23.93 -26.66
CA GLY A 300 -11.52 -24.49 -27.39
C GLY A 300 -12.09 -23.45 -28.32
N LYS A 301 -12.07 -23.73 -29.62
CA LYS A 301 -12.88 -23.05 -30.65
C LYS A 301 -14.35 -23.42 -30.47
N SER A 302 -15.26 -22.46 -30.60
CA SER A 302 -16.64 -22.72 -30.89
C SER A 302 -17.06 -21.89 -32.09
N GLU A 303 -17.49 -22.62 -33.10
CA GLU A 303 -18.16 -22.12 -34.30
C GLU A 303 -19.60 -21.68 -34.00
N ALA A 304 -20.08 -20.88 -34.94
CA ALA A 304 -21.35 -20.23 -35.04
C ALA A 304 -22.61 -21.13 -34.89
N SER A 305 -23.66 -20.56 -34.33
CA SER A 305 -25.01 -20.41 -34.89
C SER A 305 -25.78 -19.40 -34.08
#